data_f1adbe18198dfd405eb73bffffbd5b4b
#
_entry.id   f1adbe18198dfd405eb73bffffbd5b4b
#
_cell.length_a   1.000
_cell.length_b   1.000
_cell.length_c   1.000
_cell.angle_alpha   90.00
_cell.angle_beta   90.00
_cell.angle_gamma   90.00
#
_symmetry.space_group_name_H-M   'P 1'
#
loop_
_entity.id
_entity.type
_entity.pdbx_description
1 polymer ?
#
loop_
_entity_poly.entity_id
_entity_poly.type
_entity_poly.pdbx_seq_one_letter_code
_entity_poly.pdbx_strand_id
1 'polypeptide(L)'
;MKHLFSALAASLALGFPLAHAADANFAKGADVGWVSEMEAAGRVFRDRDGKTTDLYAILKQQGMDAIRLRAWVNPEDGWNGTTDVVAKAKRAQAAGMRVMIDFHYSDSWADPQQQTKPKAWVNYTVPQLAAAVADHTRSVLTALRDAGVKPTWVQVGNETRTGLLWPEGDATKHMDNYARFVDSGYGAVKQVFPDAIVIVHVDNCHDNATFRWNFDGLKAHGARFDMIGVSSYPTTAKNHTWQSATAACLANLNDMVHRYSKPVILSEVGVPWDHPDGKAVIADLIAKARAVDGGMARGVFYWEPEAYDWKGYPMGAFDRSGKPTAIMDAFLEL
;
A
#
# COMPACT_ATOMS: atom_id res chain seq x y z
N MET A 1 -39.99 -14.81 66.24
CA MET A 1 -38.60 -14.62 65.94
C MET A 1 -38.36 -15.18 64.51
N LYS A 2 -38.34 -14.35 63.53
CA LYS A 2 -38.08 -14.75 62.11
C LYS A 2 -36.74 -14.14 61.68
N HIS A 3 -35.75 -14.96 61.40
CA HIS A 3 -34.46 -14.54 60.93
C HIS A 3 -34.51 -14.41 59.39
N LEU A 4 -34.29 -13.18 58.89
CA LEU A 4 -34.02 -12.92 57.48
C LEU A 4 -32.51 -13.14 57.22
N PHE A 5 -32.19 -14.03 56.27
CA PHE A 5 -30.86 -14.12 55.65
C PHE A 5 -30.84 -13.31 54.37
N SER A 6 -30.04 -12.24 54.33
CA SER A 6 -29.75 -11.51 53.11
C SER A 6 -28.57 -12.17 52.42
N ALA A 7 -28.80 -12.68 51.21
CA ALA A 7 -27.73 -13.17 50.31
C ALA A 7 -27.19 -12.00 49.49
N LEU A 8 -25.89 -11.72 49.64
CA LEU A 8 -25.15 -10.74 48.85
C LEU A 8 -24.64 -11.45 47.58
N ALA A 9 -25.21 -11.13 46.42
CA ALA A 9 -24.72 -11.61 45.12
C ALA A 9 -23.58 -10.71 44.64
N ALA A 10 -22.37 -11.23 44.66
CA ALA A 10 -21.19 -10.58 44.06
C ALA A 10 -21.19 -10.85 42.54
N SER A 11 -21.44 -9.84 41.72
CA SER A 11 -21.29 -9.90 40.28
C SER A 11 -19.81 -9.75 39.90
N LEU A 12 -19.15 -10.84 39.50
CA LEU A 12 -17.87 -10.78 38.83
C LEU A 12 -18.07 -10.29 37.37
N ALA A 13 -17.73 -9.06 37.11
CA ALA A 13 -17.60 -8.57 35.76
C ALA A 13 -16.28 -9.11 35.18
N LEU A 14 -16.35 -10.13 34.31
CA LEU A 14 -15.26 -10.58 33.49
C LEU A 14 -15.01 -9.52 32.40
N GLY A 15 -14.03 -8.67 32.64
CA GLY A 15 -13.51 -7.77 31.63
C GLY A 15 -12.77 -8.58 30.56
N PHE A 16 -13.40 -8.77 29.40
CA PHE A 16 -12.71 -9.24 28.21
C PHE A 16 -11.83 -8.11 27.66
N PRO A 17 -10.57 -8.38 27.32
CA PRO A 17 -9.72 -7.33 26.74
C PRO A 17 -10.22 -6.94 25.35
N LEU A 18 -10.50 -5.65 25.15
CA LEU A 18 -10.87 -5.01 23.88
C LEU A 18 -9.75 -5.02 22.81
N ALA A 19 -8.65 -5.72 23.05
CA ALA A 19 -7.46 -5.73 22.19
C ALA A 19 -7.63 -6.50 20.86
N HIS A 20 -8.63 -7.37 20.69
CA HIS A 20 -8.74 -8.23 19.51
C HIS A 20 -9.48 -7.62 18.31
N ALA A 21 -10.25 -6.55 18.46
CA ALA A 21 -11.01 -5.97 17.34
C ALA A 21 -10.17 -5.02 16.45
N ALA A 22 -9.12 -4.42 16.97
CA ALA A 22 -8.24 -3.53 16.22
C ALA A 22 -7.29 -4.29 15.28
N ASP A 23 -6.90 -5.51 15.62
CA ASP A 23 -5.96 -6.33 14.85
C ASP A 23 -6.54 -6.88 13.54
N ALA A 24 -7.81 -7.23 13.50
CA ALA A 24 -8.46 -7.77 12.30
C ALA A 24 -8.51 -6.78 11.12
N ASN A 25 -8.41 -5.48 11.40
CA ASN A 25 -8.46 -4.41 10.39
C ASN A 25 -7.09 -3.87 9.96
N PHE A 26 -6.01 -4.23 10.65
CA PHE A 26 -4.65 -3.79 10.31
C PHE A 26 -3.99 -4.78 9.36
N ALA A 27 -3.66 -4.34 8.14
CA ALA A 27 -3.03 -5.18 7.14
C ALA A 27 -1.52 -5.29 7.38
N LYS A 28 -1.00 -6.50 7.27
CA LYS A 28 0.43 -6.80 7.15
C LYS A 28 0.67 -7.30 5.73
N GLY A 29 1.18 -6.44 4.85
CA GLY A 29 1.19 -6.70 3.42
C GLY A 29 2.58 -6.69 2.78
N ALA A 30 2.62 -7.20 1.57
CA ALA A 30 3.76 -7.12 0.66
C ALA A 30 3.32 -6.64 -0.72
N ASP A 31 4.14 -5.80 -1.35
CA ASP A 31 4.10 -5.59 -2.81
C ASP A 31 4.90 -6.70 -3.47
N VAL A 32 4.36 -7.36 -4.48
CA VAL A 32 5.00 -8.48 -5.18
C VAL A 32 4.84 -8.35 -6.70
N GLY A 33 4.94 -7.14 -7.19
CA GLY A 33 4.76 -6.85 -8.62
C GLY A 33 5.75 -7.58 -9.52
N TRP A 34 6.94 -7.90 -9.04
CA TRP A 34 7.97 -8.62 -9.80
C TRP A 34 7.84 -10.16 -9.79
N VAL A 35 6.99 -10.74 -8.96
CA VAL A 35 6.98 -12.20 -8.75
C VAL A 35 6.88 -13.01 -10.05
N SER A 36 5.96 -12.65 -10.96
CA SER A 36 5.77 -13.38 -12.23
C SER A 36 7.02 -13.30 -13.12
N GLU A 37 7.63 -12.13 -13.22
CA GLU A 37 8.84 -11.90 -13.99
C GLU A 37 10.04 -12.67 -13.41
N MET A 38 10.19 -12.66 -12.09
CA MET A 38 11.24 -13.39 -11.37
C MET A 38 11.10 -14.90 -11.57
N GLU A 39 9.89 -15.44 -11.42
CA GLU A 39 9.60 -16.86 -11.64
C GLU A 39 9.85 -17.27 -13.10
N ALA A 40 9.44 -16.45 -14.08
CA ALA A 40 9.72 -16.69 -15.50
C ALA A 40 11.22 -16.67 -15.81
N ALA A 41 12.02 -15.90 -15.07
CA ALA A 41 13.48 -15.90 -15.17
C ALA A 41 14.15 -17.05 -14.39
N GLY A 42 13.38 -17.97 -13.82
CA GLY A 42 13.89 -19.13 -13.07
C GLY A 42 14.30 -18.84 -11.63
N ARG A 43 13.94 -17.67 -11.08
CA ARG A 43 14.13 -17.38 -9.66
C ARG A 43 13.20 -18.26 -8.83
N VAL A 44 13.70 -18.76 -7.70
CA VAL A 44 12.96 -19.60 -6.77
C VAL A 44 12.97 -18.96 -5.38
N PHE A 45 11.85 -19.10 -4.68
CA PHE A 45 11.71 -18.65 -3.31
C PHE A 45 11.81 -19.83 -2.35
N ARG A 46 12.38 -19.61 -1.18
CA ARG A 46 12.59 -20.66 -0.18
C ARG A 46 12.01 -20.19 1.16
N ASP A 47 11.40 -21.12 1.86
CA ASP A 47 11.03 -20.89 3.26
C ASP A 47 12.28 -20.86 4.17
N ARG A 48 12.07 -20.66 5.47
CA ARG A 48 13.16 -20.58 6.45
C ARG A 48 13.98 -21.86 6.54
N ASP A 49 13.38 -23.00 6.26
CA ASP A 49 14.06 -24.30 6.26
C ASP A 49 14.86 -24.55 4.96
N GLY A 50 14.76 -23.62 4.00
CA GLY A 50 15.46 -23.69 2.72
C GLY A 50 14.72 -24.52 1.67
N LYS A 51 13.49 -24.95 1.93
CA LYS A 51 12.66 -25.65 0.98
C LYS A 51 12.08 -24.67 -0.04
N THR A 52 12.18 -24.99 -1.34
CA THR A 52 11.50 -24.25 -2.39
C THR A 52 9.98 -24.26 -2.17
N THR A 53 9.39 -23.08 -2.06
CA THR A 53 8.00 -22.90 -1.65
C THR A 53 7.40 -21.74 -2.44
N ASP A 54 6.11 -21.75 -2.69
CA ASP A 54 5.38 -20.62 -3.29
C ASP A 54 5.55 -19.35 -2.47
N LEU A 55 5.80 -18.20 -3.13
CA LEU A 55 6.05 -16.94 -2.45
C LEU A 55 4.89 -16.52 -1.53
N TYR A 56 3.64 -16.67 -1.98
CA TYR A 56 2.47 -16.27 -1.17
C TYR A 56 2.35 -17.11 0.10
N ALA A 57 2.70 -18.40 0.01
CA ALA A 57 2.75 -19.29 1.18
C ALA A 57 3.86 -18.87 2.15
N ILE A 58 5.05 -18.47 1.65
CA ILE A 58 6.14 -17.95 2.48
C ILE A 58 5.69 -16.66 3.17
N LEU A 59 5.11 -15.70 2.45
CA LEU A 59 4.64 -14.44 3.03
C LEU A 59 3.59 -14.67 4.13
N LYS A 60 2.69 -15.62 3.96
CA LYS A 60 1.76 -16.02 5.02
C LYS A 60 2.46 -16.60 6.24
N GLN A 61 3.48 -17.44 6.05
CA GLN A 61 4.31 -17.96 7.15
C GLN A 61 5.05 -16.84 7.89
N GLN A 62 5.32 -15.71 7.20
CA GLN A 62 5.87 -14.50 7.81
C GLN A 62 4.80 -13.58 8.44
N GLY A 63 3.55 -14.03 8.57
CA GLY A 63 2.47 -13.29 9.21
C GLY A 63 1.79 -12.25 8.33
N MET A 64 2.04 -12.24 7.02
CA MET A 64 1.39 -11.32 6.09
C MET A 64 0.01 -11.82 5.64
N ASP A 65 -0.92 -10.90 5.44
CA ASP A 65 -2.32 -11.18 5.12
C ASP A 65 -2.86 -10.33 3.95
N ALA A 66 -1.99 -9.55 3.30
CA ALA A 66 -2.37 -8.70 2.19
C ALA A 66 -1.26 -8.60 1.14
N ILE A 67 -1.67 -8.37 -0.11
CA ILE A 67 -0.77 -8.19 -1.26
C ILE A 67 -1.14 -6.90 -1.99
N ARG A 68 -0.13 -6.10 -2.35
CA ARG A 68 -0.25 -4.93 -3.23
C ARG A 68 0.34 -5.27 -4.61
N LEU A 69 -0.37 -4.89 -5.67
CA LEU A 69 -0.01 -5.17 -7.06
C LEU A 69 -0.12 -3.90 -7.88
N ARG A 70 1.00 -3.45 -8.46
CA ARG A 70 0.98 -2.34 -9.41
C ARG A 70 0.33 -2.76 -10.73
N ALA A 71 -0.36 -1.82 -11.36
CA ALA A 71 -1.01 -1.99 -12.65
C ALA A 71 -0.52 -0.92 -13.63
N TRP A 72 0.10 -1.36 -14.72
CA TRP A 72 0.55 -0.54 -15.85
C TRP A 72 -0.45 -0.61 -17.01
N VAL A 73 -0.42 0.39 -17.90
CA VAL A 73 -1.42 0.49 -18.99
C VAL A 73 -1.11 -0.47 -20.13
N ASN A 74 0.04 -0.29 -20.79
CA ASN A 74 0.50 -1.15 -21.89
C ASN A 74 2.01 -1.43 -21.73
N PRO A 75 2.41 -2.23 -20.73
CA PRO A 75 3.81 -2.57 -20.53
C PRO A 75 4.33 -3.40 -21.71
N GLU A 76 5.54 -3.11 -22.15
CA GLU A 76 6.17 -3.74 -23.34
C GLU A 76 6.27 -5.27 -23.18
N ASP A 77 6.69 -5.73 -22.00
CA ASP A 77 6.89 -7.15 -21.69
C ASP A 77 5.61 -7.84 -21.17
N GLY A 78 4.52 -7.10 -21.02
CA GLY A 78 3.26 -7.60 -20.44
C GLY A 78 3.25 -7.71 -18.91
N TRP A 79 4.42 -7.63 -18.23
CA TRP A 79 4.49 -7.67 -16.76
C TRP A 79 3.79 -6.46 -16.15
N ASN A 80 2.99 -6.72 -15.10
CA ASN A 80 2.13 -5.72 -14.46
C ASN A 80 1.04 -5.12 -15.37
N GLY A 81 0.84 -5.65 -16.57
CA GLY A 81 -0.37 -5.41 -17.37
C GLY A 81 -1.57 -6.17 -16.80
N THR A 82 -2.76 -5.90 -17.31
CA THR A 82 -4.03 -6.43 -16.77
C THR A 82 -4.01 -7.95 -16.57
N THR A 83 -3.54 -8.72 -17.53
CA THR A 83 -3.50 -10.19 -17.47
C THR A 83 -2.62 -10.69 -16.33
N ASP A 84 -1.43 -10.12 -16.17
CA ASP A 84 -0.48 -10.48 -15.12
C ASP A 84 -0.99 -10.06 -13.73
N VAL A 85 -1.57 -8.87 -13.62
CA VAL A 85 -2.20 -8.39 -12.37
C VAL A 85 -3.32 -9.33 -11.93
N VAL A 86 -4.20 -9.75 -12.85
CA VAL A 86 -5.29 -10.70 -12.55
C VAL A 86 -4.73 -12.05 -12.10
N ALA A 87 -3.69 -12.57 -12.77
CA ALA A 87 -3.06 -13.83 -12.38
C ALA A 87 -2.47 -13.76 -10.96
N LYS A 88 -1.73 -12.71 -10.63
CA LYS A 88 -1.16 -12.47 -9.29
C LYS A 88 -2.25 -12.31 -8.23
N ALA A 89 -3.28 -11.53 -8.52
CA ALA A 89 -4.40 -11.29 -7.60
C ALA A 89 -5.19 -12.57 -7.29
N LYS A 90 -5.36 -13.45 -8.26
CA LYS A 90 -5.96 -14.79 -8.03
C LYS A 90 -5.10 -15.66 -7.12
N ARG A 91 -3.78 -15.63 -7.26
CA ARG A 91 -2.85 -16.34 -6.35
C ARG A 91 -2.97 -15.81 -4.92
N ALA A 92 -2.98 -14.48 -4.76
CA ALA A 92 -3.16 -13.85 -3.45
C ALA A 92 -4.48 -14.28 -2.79
N GLN A 93 -5.59 -14.22 -3.53
CA GLN A 93 -6.90 -14.62 -3.03
C GLN A 93 -6.96 -16.12 -2.69
N ALA A 94 -6.38 -16.98 -3.52
CA ALA A 94 -6.29 -18.43 -3.25
C ALA A 94 -5.48 -18.74 -1.98
N ALA A 95 -4.48 -17.89 -1.66
CA ALA A 95 -3.75 -17.93 -0.40
C ALA A 95 -4.51 -17.28 0.77
N GLY A 96 -5.74 -16.77 0.57
CA GLY A 96 -6.55 -16.11 1.59
C GLY A 96 -6.00 -14.75 2.01
N MET A 97 -5.34 -14.04 1.08
CA MET A 97 -4.78 -12.71 1.31
C MET A 97 -5.68 -11.63 0.69
N ARG A 98 -5.79 -10.49 1.36
CA ARG A 98 -6.47 -9.29 0.83
C ARG A 98 -5.65 -8.69 -0.31
N VAL A 99 -6.30 -7.99 -1.23
CA VAL A 99 -5.64 -7.42 -2.42
C VAL A 99 -5.79 -5.91 -2.44
N MET A 100 -4.68 -5.22 -2.71
CA MET A 100 -4.60 -3.82 -3.10
C MET A 100 -4.14 -3.73 -4.55
N ILE A 101 -4.82 -2.94 -5.36
CA ILE A 101 -4.39 -2.61 -6.72
C ILE A 101 -3.83 -1.20 -6.74
N ASP A 102 -2.65 -1.03 -7.31
CA ASP A 102 -1.93 0.24 -7.42
C ASP A 102 -1.81 0.67 -8.88
N PHE A 103 -2.63 1.62 -9.30
CA PHE A 103 -2.59 2.15 -10.66
C PHE A 103 -1.48 3.18 -10.83
N HIS A 104 -0.52 2.91 -11.72
CA HIS A 104 0.51 3.88 -12.08
C HIS A 104 0.05 4.87 -13.17
N TYR A 105 -0.94 4.51 -14.00
CA TYR A 105 -1.37 5.26 -15.19
C TYR A 105 -0.22 5.62 -16.13
N SER A 106 0.70 4.69 -16.29
CA SER A 106 1.86 4.72 -17.17
C SER A 106 2.06 3.34 -17.79
N ASP A 107 2.87 3.24 -18.84
CA ASP A 107 3.28 1.95 -19.42
C ASP A 107 4.42 1.30 -18.62
N SER A 108 4.97 2.03 -17.64
CA SER A 108 6.07 1.61 -16.77
C SER A 108 5.98 2.31 -15.41
N TRP A 109 7.13 2.52 -14.76
CA TRP A 109 7.23 3.18 -13.47
C TRP A 109 6.61 4.59 -13.48
N ALA A 110 5.80 4.87 -12.47
CA ALA A 110 5.41 6.20 -12.05
C ALA A 110 5.85 6.39 -10.60
N ASP A 111 6.61 7.44 -10.32
CA ASP A 111 7.21 7.75 -9.03
C ASP A 111 7.41 9.27 -8.90
N PRO A 112 7.95 9.78 -7.76
CA PRO A 112 8.10 11.23 -7.58
C PRO A 112 9.00 11.95 -8.58
N GLN A 113 9.77 11.22 -9.40
CA GLN A 113 10.67 11.77 -10.41
C GLN A 113 10.09 11.67 -11.81
N GLN A 114 9.07 10.80 -12.02
CA GLN A 114 8.48 10.55 -13.32
C GLN A 114 7.00 10.14 -13.21
N GLN A 115 6.15 10.88 -13.87
CA GLN A 115 4.72 10.60 -14.00
C GLN A 115 4.33 10.61 -15.48
N THR A 116 5.06 9.77 -16.26
CA THR A 116 4.99 9.74 -17.71
C THR A 116 3.66 9.16 -18.18
N LYS A 117 2.98 9.87 -19.09
CA LYS A 117 1.76 9.35 -19.73
C LYS A 117 2.06 8.08 -20.53
N PRO A 118 1.12 7.14 -20.60
CA PRO A 118 1.17 6.04 -21.56
C PRO A 118 1.39 6.55 -22.99
N LYS A 119 2.14 5.83 -23.81
CA LYS A 119 2.39 6.19 -25.22
C LYS A 119 1.10 6.46 -25.99
N ALA A 120 0.05 5.67 -25.70
CA ALA A 120 -1.25 5.84 -26.35
C ALA A 120 -1.98 7.14 -25.94
N TRP A 121 -1.60 7.80 -24.84
CA TRP A 121 -2.28 8.97 -24.29
C TRP A 121 -1.51 10.29 -24.48
N VAL A 122 -0.33 10.27 -25.12
CA VAL A 122 0.57 11.44 -25.22
C VAL A 122 -0.08 12.67 -25.84
N ASN A 123 -1.02 12.46 -26.79
CA ASN A 123 -1.72 13.53 -27.51
C ASN A 123 -3.12 13.82 -26.94
N TYR A 124 -3.49 13.22 -25.82
CA TYR A 124 -4.80 13.42 -25.24
C TYR A 124 -4.91 14.79 -24.56
N THR A 125 -6.05 15.43 -24.76
CA THR A 125 -6.45 16.61 -23.99
C THR A 125 -6.77 16.22 -22.54
N VAL A 126 -6.81 17.19 -21.63
CA VAL A 126 -7.17 16.95 -20.22
C VAL A 126 -8.47 16.17 -20.04
N PRO A 127 -9.59 16.50 -20.74
CA PRO A 127 -10.80 15.68 -20.68
C PRO A 127 -10.61 14.24 -21.17
N GLN A 128 -9.81 14.04 -22.21
CA GLN A 128 -9.49 12.70 -22.73
C GLN A 128 -8.61 11.91 -21.77
N LEU A 129 -7.64 12.55 -21.09
CA LEU A 129 -6.84 11.92 -20.05
C LEU A 129 -7.71 11.49 -18.86
N ALA A 130 -8.63 12.34 -18.41
CA ALA A 130 -9.56 12.00 -17.35
C ALA A 130 -10.45 10.79 -17.72
N ALA A 131 -10.94 10.74 -18.96
CA ALA A 131 -11.68 9.60 -19.47
C ALA A 131 -10.81 8.33 -19.53
N ALA A 132 -9.57 8.44 -20.02
CA ALA A 132 -8.63 7.32 -20.12
C ALA A 132 -8.26 6.73 -18.74
N VAL A 133 -8.06 7.58 -17.71
CA VAL A 133 -7.90 7.13 -16.32
C VAL A 133 -9.10 6.30 -15.88
N ALA A 134 -10.31 6.81 -16.08
CA ALA A 134 -11.52 6.11 -15.69
C ALA A 134 -11.70 4.79 -16.47
N ASP A 135 -11.43 4.80 -17.78
CA ASP A 135 -11.62 3.63 -18.66
C ASP A 135 -10.62 2.53 -18.31
N HIS A 136 -9.33 2.88 -18.13
CA HIS A 136 -8.30 1.90 -17.71
C HIS A 136 -8.64 1.31 -16.34
N THR A 137 -9.00 2.15 -15.37
CA THR A 137 -9.40 1.70 -14.03
C THR A 137 -10.57 0.73 -14.10
N ARG A 138 -11.64 1.05 -14.85
CA ARG A 138 -12.79 0.16 -15.04
C ARG A 138 -12.39 -1.16 -15.72
N SER A 139 -11.56 -1.09 -16.74
CA SER A 139 -11.12 -2.27 -17.50
C SER A 139 -10.40 -3.27 -16.61
N VAL A 140 -9.39 -2.85 -15.87
CA VAL A 140 -8.61 -3.72 -14.96
C VAL A 140 -9.50 -4.25 -13.84
N LEU A 141 -10.31 -3.40 -13.20
CA LEU A 141 -11.18 -3.82 -12.10
C LEU A 141 -12.31 -4.75 -12.57
N THR A 142 -12.83 -4.56 -13.79
CA THR A 142 -13.79 -5.48 -14.39
C THR A 142 -13.16 -6.84 -14.64
N ALA A 143 -11.93 -6.89 -15.18
CA ALA A 143 -11.21 -8.15 -15.37
C ALA A 143 -10.96 -8.89 -14.05
N LEU A 144 -10.64 -8.18 -12.96
CA LEU A 144 -10.53 -8.75 -11.62
C LEU A 144 -11.87 -9.29 -11.12
N ARG A 145 -12.95 -8.53 -11.25
CA ARG A 145 -14.30 -8.96 -10.86
C ARG A 145 -14.73 -10.23 -11.62
N ASP A 146 -14.51 -10.26 -12.94
CA ASP A 146 -14.89 -11.37 -13.80
C ASP A 146 -14.03 -12.61 -13.50
N ALA A 147 -12.82 -12.43 -12.97
CA ALA A 147 -11.97 -13.50 -12.43
C ALA A 147 -12.31 -13.90 -10.98
N GLY A 148 -13.36 -13.31 -10.39
CA GLY A 148 -13.80 -13.60 -9.02
C GLY A 148 -12.92 -12.95 -7.93
N VAL A 149 -12.09 -11.96 -8.26
CA VAL A 149 -11.24 -11.24 -7.30
C VAL A 149 -11.88 -9.92 -6.89
N LYS A 150 -12.02 -9.69 -5.57
CA LYS A 150 -12.51 -8.42 -5.01
C LYS A 150 -11.37 -7.72 -4.28
N PRO A 151 -10.81 -6.63 -4.83
CA PRO A 151 -9.79 -5.85 -4.12
C PRO A 151 -10.41 -5.14 -2.90
N THR A 152 -9.67 -5.11 -1.81
CA THR A 152 -10.05 -4.34 -0.60
C THR A 152 -9.72 -2.87 -0.79
N TRP A 153 -8.56 -2.59 -1.42
CA TRP A 153 -8.07 -1.23 -1.65
C TRP A 153 -7.71 -1.05 -3.12
N VAL A 154 -7.90 0.17 -3.59
CA VAL A 154 -7.48 0.60 -4.93
C VAL A 154 -6.78 1.95 -4.82
N GLN A 155 -5.52 1.98 -5.22
CA GLN A 155 -4.69 3.17 -5.22
C GLN A 155 -4.79 3.85 -6.60
N VAL A 156 -5.15 5.13 -6.60
CA VAL A 156 -5.31 5.96 -7.80
C VAL A 156 -4.08 6.85 -7.95
N GLY A 157 -3.13 6.40 -8.74
CA GLY A 157 -1.80 6.96 -8.90
C GLY A 157 -0.80 6.45 -7.85
N ASN A 158 0.46 6.29 -8.23
CA ASN A 158 1.57 5.91 -7.37
C ASN A 158 2.46 7.11 -7.06
N GLU A 159 2.72 7.36 -5.77
CA GLU A 159 3.62 8.42 -5.27
C GLU A 159 3.41 9.78 -5.94
N THR A 160 2.17 10.23 -5.95
CA THR A 160 1.70 11.41 -6.69
C THR A 160 2.00 12.74 -5.98
N ARG A 161 3.20 12.87 -5.36
CA ARG A 161 3.62 14.09 -4.62
C ARG A 161 3.32 15.36 -5.40
N THR A 162 3.69 15.38 -6.67
CA THR A 162 3.53 16.52 -7.58
C THR A 162 2.58 16.21 -8.73
N GLY A 163 1.59 15.34 -8.49
CA GLY A 163 0.55 14.99 -9.46
C GLY A 163 0.85 13.70 -10.22
N LEU A 164 0.15 13.50 -11.33
CA LEU A 164 0.28 12.34 -12.23
C LEU A 164 0.02 12.75 -13.68
N LEU A 165 0.41 11.92 -14.66
CA LEU A 165 0.20 12.18 -16.10
C LEU A 165 0.78 13.53 -16.57
N TRP A 166 2.08 13.73 -16.29
CA TRP A 166 2.75 14.97 -16.68
C TRP A 166 2.85 15.15 -18.19
N PRO A 167 2.88 16.43 -18.68
CA PRO A 167 2.82 17.69 -17.92
C PRO A 167 1.41 18.13 -17.49
N GLU A 168 0.34 17.56 -18.06
CA GLU A 168 -1.04 18.06 -17.88
C GLU A 168 -1.52 17.96 -16.42
N GLY A 169 -1.09 16.94 -15.67
CA GLY A 169 -1.42 16.74 -14.27
C GLY A 169 -0.27 17.04 -13.32
N ASP A 170 0.73 17.84 -13.74
CA ASP A 170 1.75 18.40 -12.85
C ASP A 170 1.08 19.34 -11.84
N ALA A 171 0.87 18.87 -10.62
CA ALA A 171 0.13 19.57 -9.59
C ALA A 171 0.76 20.90 -9.18
N THR A 172 2.06 21.11 -9.46
CA THR A 172 2.74 22.40 -9.19
C THR A 172 2.26 23.51 -10.12
N LYS A 173 1.62 23.16 -11.24
CA LYS A 173 1.12 24.07 -12.26
C LYS A 173 -0.39 23.91 -12.49
N HIS A 174 -0.90 22.69 -12.34
CA HIS A 174 -2.23 22.28 -12.75
C HIS A 174 -2.86 21.36 -11.68
N MET A 175 -2.99 21.87 -10.44
CA MET A 175 -3.61 21.14 -9.33
C MET A 175 -5.05 20.72 -9.64
N ASP A 176 -5.78 21.52 -10.39
CA ASP A 176 -7.14 21.25 -10.86
C ASP A 176 -7.22 20.02 -11.80
N ASN A 177 -6.24 19.87 -12.70
CA ASN A 177 -6.14 18.69 -13.56
C ASN A 177 -5.78 17.44 -12.77
N TYR A 178 -4.79 17.54 -11.87
CA TYR A 178 -4.44 16.44 -10.99
C TYR A 178 -5.65 15.97 -10.18
N ALA A 179 -6.36 16.89 -9.54
CA ALA A 179 -7.58 16.59 -8.79
C ALA A 179 -8.66 15.93 -9.66
N ARG A 180 -8.84 16.39 -10.89
CA ARG A 180 -9.77 15.80 -11.88
C ARG A 180 -9.39 14.35 -12.21
N PHE A 181 -8.11 14.05 -12.40
CA PHE A 181 -7.66 12.69 -12.71
C PHE A 181 -7.88 11.76 -11.51
N VAL A 182 -7.56 12.22 -10.29
CA VAL A 182 -7.85 11.47 -9.06
C VAL A 182 -9.35 11.18 -8.93
N ASP A 183 -10.20 12.18 -9.12
CA ASP A 183 -11.65 12.01 -9.01
C ASP A 183 -12.24 11.10 -10.09
N SER A 184 -11.66 11.13 -11.30
CA SER A 184 -12.05 10.22 -12.40
C SER A 184 -11.73 8.77 -12.04
N GLY A 185 -10.55 8.50 -11.48
CA GLY A 185 -10.17 7.18 -10.97
C GLY A 185 -11.07 6.74 -9.82
N TYR A 186 -11.33 7.63 -8.85
CA TYR A 186 -12.25 7.36 -7.74
C TYR A 186 -13.63 6.91 -8.24
N GLY A 187 -14.23 7.70 -9.15
CA GLY A 187 -15.54 7.38 -9.73
C GLY A 187 -15.56 6.02 -10.43
N ALA A 188 -14.50 5.70 -11.18
CA ALA A 188 -14.38 4.41 -11.87
C ALA A 188 -14.26 3.23 -10.90
N VAL A 189 -13.50 3.37 -9.81
CA VAL A 189 -13.41 2.35 -8.75
C VAL A 189 -14.79 2.08 -8.15
N LYS A 190 -15.50 3.14 -7.76
CA LYS A 190 -16.82 3.01 -7.10
C LYS A 190 -17.90 2.44 -8.02
N GLN A 191 -17.76 2.58 -9.33
CA GLN A 191 -18.66 1.96 -10.31
C GLN A 191 -18.52 0.43 -10.37
N VAL A 192 -17.29 -0.10 -10.22
CA VAL A 192 -17.03 -1.55 -10.32
C VAL A 192 -17.08 -2.22 -8.94
N PHE A 193 -16.48 -1.60 -7.93
CA PHE A 193 -16.43 -2.06 -6.54
C PHE A 193 -16.80 -0.92 -5.58
N PRO A 194 -18.10 -0.73 -5.29
CA PRO A 194 -18.56 0.37 -4.43
C PRO A 194 -17.94 0.38 -3.03
N ASP A 195 -17.62 -0.82 -2.50
CA ASP A 195 -17.06 -0.99 -1.16
C ASP A 195 -15.53 -0.85 -1.11
N ALA A 196 -14.83 -0.91 -2.26
CA ALA A 196 -13.37 -0.80 -2.28
C ALA A 196 -12.94 0.58 -1.76
N ILE A 197 -11.90 0.59 -0.94
CA ILE A 197 -11.34 1.80 -0.33
C ILE A 197 -10.37 2.43 -1.34
N VAL A 198 -10.62 3.69 -1.73
CA VAL A 198 -9.78 4.41 -2.69
C VAL A 198 -8.69 5.19 -1.95
N ILE A 199 -7.45 4.95 -2.35
CA ILE A 199 -6.24 5.55 -1.76
C ILE A 199 -5.63 6.55 -2.73
N VAL A 200 -5.21 7.71 -2.21
CA VAL A 200 -4.22 8.59 -2.84
C VAL A 200 -2.90 8.43 -2.10
N HIS A 201 -1.82 8.19 -2.84
CA HIS A 201 -0.52 7.80 -2.32
C HIS A 201 0.54 8.88 -2.58
N VAL A 202 1.24 9.29 -1.52
CA VAL A 202 2.33 10.27 -1.54
C VAL A 202 3.55 9.67 -0.82
N ASP A 203 4.74 9.93 -1.35
CA ASP A 203 5.99 9.44 -0.79
C ASP A 203 6.55 10.33 0.34
N ASN A 204 7.69 9.93 0.92
CA ASN A 204 8.36 10.66 2.00
C ASN A 204 7.47 11.00 3.21
N CYS A 205 6.95 9.97 3.86
CA CYS A 205 6.07 10.09 5.03
C CYS A 205 6.51 11.14 6.08
N HIS A 206 7.79 11.46 6.17
CA HIS A 206 8.33 12.45 7.12
C HIS A 206 8.17 13.92 6.68
N ASP A 207 7.73 14.19 5.43
CA ASP A 207 7.56 15.55 4.88
C ASP A 207 6.11 16.04 4.99
N ASN A 208 5.70 16.41 6.20
CA ASN A 208 4.33 16.88 6.48
C ASN A 208 3.91 18.09 5.61
N ALA A 209 4.84 18.99 5.27
CA ALA A 209 4.51 20.17 4.47
C ALA A 209 4.02 19.78 3.07
N THR A 210 4.69 18.84 2.42
CA THR A 210 4.28 18.31 1.13
C THR A 210 2.94 17.59 1.20
N PHE A 211 2.69 16.81 2.26
CA PHE A 211 1.38 16.15 2.46
C PHE A 211 0.25 17.17 2.60
N ARG A 212 0.42 18.18 3.43
CA ARG A 212 -0.58 19.27 3.56
C ARG A 212 -0.85 19.96 2.23
N TRP A 213 0.20 20.35 1.52
CA TRP A 213 0.07 21.01 0.23
C TRP A 213 -0.71 20.16 -0.79
N ASN A 214 -0.36 18.86 -0.91
CA ASN A 214 -0.99 17.95 -1.86
C ASN A 214 -2.47 17.73 -1.52
N PHE A 215 -2.77 17.31 -0.30
CA PHE A 215 -4.14 16.96 0.10
C PHE A 215 -5.05 18.18 0.30
N ASP A 216 -4.52 19.34 0.70
CA ASP A 216 -5.28 20.60 0.68
C ASP A 216 -5.64 21.00 -0.75
N GLY A 217 -4.69 20.85 -1.69
CA GLY A 217 -4.93 21.09 -3.11
C GLY A 217 -6.01 20.17 -3.68
N LEU A 218 -5.92 18.87 -3.45
CA LEU A 218 -6.93 17.91 -3.87
C LEU A 218 -8.32 18.24 -3.31
N LYS A 219 -8.40 18.55 -2.01
CA LYS A 219 -9.65 18.91 -1.34
C LYS A 219 -10.24 20.19 -1.89
N ALA A 220 -9.41 21.23 -2.12
CA ALA A 220 -9.85 22.52 -2.66
C ALA A 220 -10.43 22.39 -4.08
N HIS A 221 -9.97 21.41 -4.87
CA HIS A 221 -10.45 21.15 -6.22
C HIS A 221 -11.46 19.99 -6.31
N GLY A 222 -11.99 19.53 -5.15
CA GLY A 222 -13.11 18.59 -5.08
C GLY A 222 -12.77 17.13 -5.39
N ALA A 223 -11.49 16.73 -5.37
CA ALA A 223 -11.11 15.34 -5.53
C ALA A 223 -11.57 14.49 -4.34
N ARG A 224 -12.12 13.32 -4.64
CA ARG A 224 -12.55 12.34 -3.61
C ARG A 224 -11.48 11.28 -3.41
N PHE A 225 -11.30 10.89 -2.16
CA PHE A 225 -10.51 9.74 -1.73
C PHE A 225 -11.00 9.25 -0.37
N ASP A 226 -10.77 7.99 -0.05
CA ASP A 226 -11.22 7.39 1.20
C ASP A 226 -10.10 7.28 2.23
N MET A 227 -8.84 7.16 1.79
CA MET A 227 -7.67 6.89 2.63
C MET A 227 -6.42 7.56 2.05
N ILE A 228 -5.47 7.91 2.93
CA ILE A 228 -4.18 8.46 2.56
C ILE A 228 -3.12 7.36 2.64
N GLY A 229 -2.47 7.07 1.51
CA GLY A 229 -1.33 6.17 1.43
C GLY A 229 0.00 6.91 1.52
N VAL A 230 0.99 6.29 2.15
CA VAL A 230 2.33 6.88 2.30
C VAL A 230 3.43 5.87 1.99
N SER A 231 4.57 6.35 1.44
CA SER A 231 5.82 5.59 1.41
C SER A 231 6.75 6.05 2.52
N SER A 232 7.43 5.11 3.17
CA SER A 232 8.43 5.38 4.20
C SER A 232 9.66 4.49 4.04
N TYR A 233 10.76 5.10 3.59
CA TYR A 233 12.09 4.49 3.50
C TYR A 233 13.05 5.21 4.44
N PRO A 234 12.96 5.00 5.76
CA PRO A 234 13.59 5.87 6.76
C PRO A 234 15.11 5.84 6.72
N THR A 235 15.72 4.75 6.23
CA THR A 235 17.18 4.65 6.09
C THR A 235 17.75 5.47 4.94
N THR A 236 16.91 5.97 4.02
CA THR A 236 17.31 6.84 2.90
C THR A 236 16.85 8.29 3.10
N ALA A 237 16.15 8.59 4.19
CA ALA A 237 15.62 9.92 4.47
C ALA A 237 16.76 10.93 4.70
N LYS A 238 16.87 11.91 3.81
CA LYS A 238 17.92 12.94 3.89
C LYS A 238 17.76 13.76 5.18
N ASN A 239 18.89 14.06 5.83
CA ASN A 239 18.95 14.85 7.08
C ASN A 239 18.23 14.24 8.30
N HIS A 240 17.92 12.95 8.24
CA HIS A 240 17.32 12.19 9.33
C HIS A 240 18.14 10.96 9.68
N THR A 241 18.13 10.57 10.95
CA THR A 241 18.36 9.18 11.32
C THR A 241 17.08 8.39 11.05
N TRP A 242 17.14 7.08 10.92
CA TRP A 242 15.91 6.30 10.71
C TRP A 242 14.89 6.49 11.85
N GLN A 243 15.37 6.66 13.11
CA GLN A 243 14.51 6.92 14.28
C GLN A 243 13.79 8.27 14.16
N SER A 244 14.52 9.33 13.74
CA SER A 244 13.89 10.65 13.56
C SER A 244 12.96 10.70 12.36
N ALA A 245 13.25 9.95 11.29
CA ALA A 245 12.38 9.84 10.12
C ALA A 245 11.06 9.14 10.46
N THR A 246 11.12 8.02 11.19
CA THR A 246 9.91 7.30 11.62
C THR A 246 9.09 8.08 12.65
N ALA A 247 9.73 8.85 13.53
CA ALA A 247 9.04 9.75 14.46
C ALA A 247 8.31 10.89 13.71
N ALA A 248 8.96 11.50 12.72
CA ALA A 248 8.36 12.52 11.88
C ALA A 248 7.21 11.94 11.02
N CYS A 249 7.35 10.69 10.56
CA CYS A 249 6.27 9.98 9.86
C CYS A 249 5.04 9.81 10.77
N LEU A 250 5.18 9.32 12.01
CA LEU A 250 4.05 9.23 12.95
C LEU A 250 3.36 10.59 13.17
N ALA A 251 4.14 11.65 13.36
CA ALA A 251 3.61 13.00 13.53
C ALA A 251 2.79 13.42 12.29
N ASN A 252 3.30 13.14 11.07
CA ASN A 252 2.58 13.41 9.84
C ASN A 252 1.30 12.57 9.72
N LEU A 253 1.34 11.27 10.02
CA LEU A 253 0.16 10.40 9.97
C LEU A 253 -0.96 10.91 10.90
N ASN A 254 -0.62 11.33 12.12
CA ASN A 254 -1.57 11.93 13.06
C ASN A 254 -2.14 13.25 12.52
N ASP A 255 -1.31 14.11 11.95
CA ASP A 255 -1.77 15.35 11.33
C ASP A 255 -2.75 15.08 10.16
N MET A 256 -2.45 14.10 9.31
CA MET A 256 -3.35 13.71 8.20
C MET A 256 -4.70 13.20 8.72
N VAL A 257 -4.69 12.35 9.73
CA VAL A 257 -5.92 11.85 10.36
C VAL A 257 -6.76 13.00 10.94
N HIS A 258 -6.14 13.90 11.69
CA HIS A 258 -6.84 15.04 12.30
C HIS A 258 -7.34 16.05 11.27
N ARG A 259 -6.51 16.36 10.26
CA ARG A 259 -6.82 17.39 9.26
C ARG A 259 -7.89 16.96 8.26
N TYR A 260 -7.88 15.70 7.85
CA TYR A 260 -8.78 15.21 6.79
C TYR A 260 -9.86 14.25 7.28
N SER A 261 -9.80 13.80 8.54
CA SER A 261 -10.71 12.78 9.10
C SER A 261 -10.74 11.51 8.25
N LYS A 262 -9.56 11.12 7.73
CA LYS A 262 -9.38 9.94 6.87
C LYS A 262 -8.40 8.98 7.51
N PRO A 263 -8.61 7.65 7.34
CA PRO A 263 -7.60 6.68 7.72
C PRO A 263 -6.34 6.81 6.86
N VAL A 264 -5.24 6.27 7.38
CA VAL A 264 -3.93 6.28 6.73
C VAL A 264 -3.41 4.85 6.56
N ILE A 265 -2.50 4.62 5.63
CA ILE A 265 -1.85 3.33 5.41
C ILE A 265 -0.42 3.55 4.91
N LEU A 266 0.54 2.77 5.44
CA LEU A 266 1.87 2.73 4.87
C LEU A 266 1.83 1.78 3.66
N SER A 267 1.62 2.37 2.47
CA SER A 267 1.52 1.63 1.20
C SER A 267 2.85 1.04 0.77
N GLU A 268 3.95 1.66 1.19
CA GLU A 268 5.29 1.17 0.92
C GLU A 268 6.23 1.43 2.08
N VAL A 269 6.93 0.38 2.50
CA VAL A 269 8.09 0.48 3.38
C VAL A 269 9.20 -0.41 2.86
N GLY A 270 10.44 -0.09 3.18
CA GLY A 270 11.59 -0.92 2.81
C GLY A 270 12.85 -0.45 3.53
N VAL A 271 13.82 -1.36 3.59
CA VAL A 271 15.14 -1.15 4.16
C VAL A 271 16.12 -2.08 3.42
N PRO A 272 17.40 -1.73 3.25
CA PRO A 272 18.35 -2.65 2.62
C PRO A 272 18.31 -4.03 3.28
N TRP A 273 18.27 -5.09 2.47
CA TRP A 273 18.06 -6.47 2.91
C TRP A 273 19.12 -6.95 3.94
N ASP A 274 20.30 -6.35 3.92
CA ASP A 274 21.44 -6.63 4.81
C ASP A 274 21.69 -5.53 5.86
N HIS A 275 20.74 -4.59 6.02
CA HIS A 275 20.88 -3.51 6.99
C HIS A 275 20.91 -4.07 8.44
N PRO A 276 21.91 -3.72 9.26
CA PRO A 276 22.05 -4.29 10.61
C PRO A 276 20.84 -4.05 11.52
N ASP A 277 20.18 -2.90 11.37
CA ASP A 277 18.97 -2.54 12.12
C ASP A 277 17.67 -2.86 11.36
N GLY A 278 17.71 -3.57 10.23
CA GLY A 278 16.57 -3.72 9.31
C GLY A 278 15.29 -4.18 10.01
N LYS A 279 15.38 -5.21 10.86
CA LYS A 279 14.25 -5.68 11.67
C LYS A 279 13.72 -4.58 12.60
N ALA A 280 14.61 -3.87 13.29
CA ALA A 280 14.24 -2.81 14.24
C ALA A 280 13.53 -1.64 13.53
N VAL A 281 14.01 -1.26 12.33
CA VAL A 281 13.39 -0.20 11.50
C VAL A 281 11.96 -0.56 11.13
N ILE A 282 11.74 -1.77 10.63
CA ILE A 282 10.40 -2.21 10.20
C ILE A 282 9.47 -2.40 11.40
N ALA A 283 9.96 -3.00 12.50
CA ALA A 283 9.18 -3.13 13.73
C ALA A 283 8.77 -1.77 14.31
N ASP A 284 9.65 -0.77 14.28
CA ASP A 284 9.35 0.59 14.72
C ASP A 284 8.29 1.28 13.83
N LEU A 285 8.37 1.10 12.49
CA LEU A 285 7.33 1.59 11.57
C LEU A 285 5.97 0.98 11.85
N ILE A 286 5.92 -0.35 12.06
CA ILE A 286 4.66 -1.04 12.38
C ILE A 286 4.12 -0.57 13.74
N ALA A 287 4.97 -0.46 14.76
CA ALA A 287 4.57 0.04 16.08
C ALA A 287 4.02 1.47 16.02
N LYS A 288 4.67 2.35 15.25
CA LYS A 288 4.21 3.73 15.04
C LYS A 288 2.92 3.79 14.23
N ALA A 289 2.77 2.95 13.19
CA ALA A 289 1.50 2.85 12.48
C ALA A 289 0.36 2.46 13.43
N ARG A 290 0.57 1.47 14.31
CA ARG A 290 -0.43 1.08 15.33
C ARG A 290 -0.70 2.17 16.36
N ALA A 291 0.26 3.05 16.63
CA ALA A 291 0.14 4.18 17.56
C ALA A 291 -0.54 5.40 16.95
N VAL A 292 -0.95 5.38 15.67
CA VAL A 292 -1.70 6.47 15.05
C VAL A 292 -3.03 6.67 15.79
N ASP A 293 -3.33 7.94 16.07
CA ASP A 293 -4.47 8.35 16.86
C ASP A 293 -5.80 7.74 16.36
N GLY A 294 -6.64 7.33 17.33
CA GLY A 294 -7.93 6.72 17.05
C GLY A 294 -7.85 5.35 16.34
N GLY A 295 -6.67 4.72 16.28
CA GLY A 295 -6.48 3.46 15.55
C GLY A 295 -6.75 3.62 14.06
N MET A 296 -6.49 4.81 13.50
CA MET A 296 -6.84 5.15 12.13
C MET A 296 -5.84 4.63 11.09
N ALA A 297 -4.69 4.06 11.45
CA ALA A 297 -3.86 3.35 10.50
C ALA A 297 -4.42 1.97 10.14
N ARG A 298 -4.34 1.61 8.86
CA ARG A 298 -4.96 0.40 8.30
C ARG A 298 -3.97 -0.65 7.85
N GLY A 299 -2.66 -0.41 7.99
CA GLY A 299 -1.66 -1.43 7.68
C GLY A 299 -0.32 -0.87 7.23
N VAL A 300 0.58 -1.82 6.98
CA VAL A 300 1.94 -1.59 6.47
C VAL A 300 2.21 -2.62 5.38
N PHE A 301 2.71 -2.17 4.22
CA PHE A 301 3.09 -3.01 3.09
C PHE A 301 4.59 -2.88 2.83
N TYR A 302 5.30 -4.01 2.86
CA TYR A 302 6.72 -4.05 2.49
C TYR A 302 6.82 -4.11 0.95
N TRP A 303 7.59 -3.21 0.35
CA TRP A 303 7.72 -3.15 -1.10
C TRP A 303 8.75 -4.15 -1.60
N GLU A 304 8.29 -5.12 -2.42
CA GLU A 304 9.08 -6.17 -3.08
C GLU A 304 10.03 -6.89 -2.09
N PRO A 305 9.53 -7.47 -0.98
CA PRO A 305 10.40 -8.14 -0.01
C PRO A 305 11.22 -9.27 -0.64
N GLU A 306 10.67 -9.94 -1.64
CA GLU A 306 11.26 -11.06 -2.34
C GLU A 306 12.35 -10.71 -3.35
N ALA A 307 12.59 -9.43 -3.60
CA ALA A 307 13.42 -8.93 -4.70
C ALA A 307 14.93 -9.08 -4.50
N TYR A 308 15.38 -10.12 -3.81
CA TYR A 308 16.79 -10.35 -3.52
C TYR A 308 17.72 -10.08 -4.71
N ASP A 309 18.19 -8.84 -4.82
CA ASP A 309 19.07 -8.31 -5.89
C ASP A 309 18.42 -8.29 -7.31
N TRP A 310 17.08 -8.45 -7.41
CA TRP A 310 16.41 -8.39 -8.70
C TRP A 310 16.57 -7.01 -9.32
N LYS A 311 17.12 -6.97 -10.53
CA LYS A 311 17.43 -5.71 -11.25
C LYS A 311 18.28 -4.73 -10.43
N GLY A 312 19.07 -5.24 -9.48
CA GLY A 312 19.92 -4.43 -8.59
C GLY A 312 19.17 -3.73 -7.48
N TYR A 313 17.91 -4.10 -7.18
CA TYR A 313 17.14 -3.49 -6.10
C TYR A 313 17.61 -3.98 -4.72
N PRO A 314 18.10 -3.07 -3.84
CA PRO A 314 18.73 -3.47 -2.59
C PRO A 314 17.78 -3.52 -1.39
N MET A 315 16.53 -3.00 -1.51
CA MET A 315 15.62 -2.74 -0.38
C MET A 315 14.67 -3.90 -0.09
N GLY A 316 14.97 -5.12 -0.58
CA GLY A 316 14.19 -6.32 -0.29
C GLY A 316 14.34 -6.79 1.16
N ALA A 317 13.71 -7.92 1.50
CA ALA A 317 13.80 -8.56 2.82
C ALA A 317 14.11 -10.06 2.72
N PHE A 318 14.50 -10.52 1.54
CA PHE A 318 15.00 -11.86 1.28
C PHE A 318 16.50 -11.79 0.97
N ASP A 319 17.24 -12.81 1.35
CA ASP A 319 18.66 -12.92 1.03
C ASP A 319 18.90 -13.43 -0.41
N ARG A 320 20.15 -13.47 -0.84
CA ARG A 320 20.53 -13.93 -2.18
C ARG A 320 20.24 -15.40 -2.46
N SER A 321 19.90 -16.19 -1.46
CA SER A 321 19.42 -17.57 -1.63
C SER A 321 17.90 -17.67 -1.84
N GLY A 322 17.19 -16.55 -1.80
CA GLY A 322 15.73 -16.46 -1.91
C GLY A 322 15.00 -16.80 -0.62
N LYS A 323 15.65 -16.64 0.55
CA LYS A 323 15.06 -16.91 1.88
C LYS A 323 14.73 -15.60 2.60
N PRO A 324 13.62 -15.55 3.39
CA PRO A 324 13.34 -14.40 4.25
C PRO A 324 14.50 -14.16 5.25
N THR A 325 14.93 -12.91 5.36
CA THR A 325 15.87 -12.45 6.38
C THR A 325 15.15 -12.17 7.71
N ALA A 326 15.92 -11.83 8.76
CA ALA A 326 15.35 -11.42 10.04
C ALA A 326 14.46 -10.17 9.97
N ILE A 327 14.55 -9.36 8.90
CA ILE A 327 13.67 -8.22 8.67
C ILE A 327 12.20 -8.64 8.67
N MET A 328 11.90 -9.80 8.07
CA MET A 328 10.54 -10.33 7.99
C MET A 328 9.96 -10.74 9.35
N ASP A 329 10.79 -10.97 10.38
CA ASP A 329 10.31 -11.27 11.74
C ASP A 329 9.51 -10.12 12.35
N ALA A 330 9.75 -8.89 11.92
CA ALA A 330 8.97 -7.73 12.34
C ALA A 330 7.45 -7.89 12.09
N PHE A 331 7.05 -8.71 11.13
CA PHE A 331 5.64 -8.99 10.84
C PHE A 331 5.06 -10.14 11.67
N LEU A 332 5.90 -10.95 12.31
CA LEU A 332 5.47 -12.05 13.19
C LEU A 332 5.20 -11.61 14.62
N GLU A 333 5.93 -10.60 15.10
CA GLU A 333 5.96 -10.20 16.51
C GLU A 333 4.76 -9.33 16.95
N LEU A 334 3.73 -9.21 16.12
CA LEU A 334 2.64 -8.25 16.33
C LEU A 334 1.26 -8.91 16.31
#